data_f7ed14d2f5235c0b8d3bb72f75752fc2
#
_entry.id   f7ed14d2f5235c0b8d3bb72f75752fc2
#
_cell.length_a   1.000
_cell.length_b   1.000
_cell.length_c   1.000
_cell.angle_alpha   90.00
_cell.angle_beta   90.00
_cell.angle_gamma   90.00
#
_symmetry.space_group_name_H-M   'P 1'
#
loop_
_entity.id
_entity.type
_entity.pdbx_description
1 polymer ?
#
loop_
_entity_poly.entity_id
_entity_poly.type
_entity_poly.pdbx_seq_one_letter_code
_entity_poly.pdbx_strand_id
1 'polypeptide(L)'
;MMQLPDNQDLYENQSVDSFHILMLFDDYKRIDLTLITKKYLSEYLSSDSLLKILLDKDNVVDNNFSPDDSKYWLKEPYQKLFDECINEFYWVSTYVMKGLWRNQLLYAFDHLNICREMLLLMLAWDKGHLLDYKVNFGKNYKYLTNHMSKSEENNLISTYPTLNSSEIKKSLYKMIIFFDDITKSVSDKCDLIYDGKQYLEVKKYIGFDYIN
;
A
#
# COMPACT_ATOMS: atom_id res chain seq x y z
N MET A 1 22.07 2.76 -19.52
CA MET A 1 21.55 3.96 -18.82
C MET A 1 21.95 3.84 -17.37
N MET A 2 22.34 4.94 -16.73
CA MET A 2 22.82 4.96 -15.36
C MET A 2 22.23 6.17 -14.63
N GLN A 3 21.75 5.99 -13.42
CA GLN A 3 21.33 7.06 -12.52
C GLN A 3 22.29 7.08 -11.33
N LEU A 4 22.96 8.22 -11.15
CA LEU A 4 23.92 8.47 -10.08
C LEU A 4 23.32 9.41 -9.02
N PRO A 5 23.84 9.40 -7.79
CA PRO A 5 23.37 10.30 -6.73
C PRO A 5 23.40 11.78 -7.12
N ASP A 6 24.44 12.22 -7.81
CA ASP A 6 24.62 13.61 -8.24
C ASP A 6 23.56 14.12 -9.23
N ASN A 7 22.72 13.22 -9.76
CA ASN A 7 21.60 13.56 -10.67
C ASN A 7 20.24 13.58 -9.96
N GLN A 8 20.21 13.63 -8.63
CA GLN A 8 19.01 13.44 -7.83
C GLN A 8 18.55 14.71 -7.09
N ASP A 9 18.68 15.88 -7.70
CA ASP A 9 18.17 17.15 -7.13
C ASP A 9 16.65 17.13 -6.86
N LEU A 10 15.91 16.20 -7.49
CA LEU A 10 14.48 16.02 -7.27
C LEU A 10 14.14 15.25 -5.98
N TYR A 11 15.10 14.61 -5.36
CA TYR A 11 14.91 13.78 -4.17
C TYR A 11 15.77 14.30 -3.03
N GLU A 12 15.17 15.00 -2.09
CA GLU A 12 15.83 15.44 -0.86
C GLU A 12 16.21 14.23 0.02
N ASN A 13 17.38 14.33 0.68
CA ASN A 13 17.89 13.39 1.68
C ASN A 13 18.53 12.09 1.17
N GLN A 14 19.70 12.21 0.56
CA GLN A 14 20.64 11.11 0.58
C GLN A 14 21.39 11.08 1.92
N SER A 15 21.44 9.91 2.56
CA SER A 15 22.30 9.76 3.74
C SER A 15 23.76 9.94 3.30
N VAL A 16 24.52 10.71 4.05
CA VAL A 16 25.95 10.97 3.79
C VAL A 16 26.78 9.67 3.78
N ASP A 17 26.23 8.58 4.27
CA ASP A 17 26.89 7.31 4.56
C ASP A 17 26.56 6.17 3.57
N SER A 18 25.71 6.44 2.57
CA SER A 18 25.38 5.46 1.51
C SER A 18 25.42 6.09 0.12
N PHE A 19 25.83 5.30 -0.86
CA PHE A 19 25.94 5.72 -2.26
C PHE A 19 25.17 4.72 -3.14
N HIS A 20 24.18 5.22 -3.89
CA HIS A 20 23.30 4.39 -4.70
C HIS A 20 23.59 4.60 -6.19
N ILE A 21 23.78 3.52 -6.93
CA ILE A 21 23.95 3.54 -8.37
C ILE A 21 22.91 2.63 -8.99
N LEU A 22 22.04 3.17 -9.83
CA LEU A 22 21.05 2.39 -10.57
C LEU A 22 21.55 2.22 -12.01
N MET A 23 21.75 0.98 -12.44
CA MET A 23 22.31 0.62 -13.74
C MET A 23 21.33 -0.21 -14.56
N LEU A 24 21.09 0.19 -15.79
CA LEU A 24 20.40 -0.60 -16.80
C LEU A 24 21.37 -0.87 -17.95
N PHE A 25 21.69 -2.14 -18.16
CA PHE A 25 22.61 -2.61 -19.19
C PHE A 25 21.92 -2.75 -20.56
N ASP A 26 22.70 -2.92 -21.62
CA ASP A 26 22.19 -3.02 -22.98
C ASP A 26 21.39 -4.31 -23.24
N ASP A 27 21.64 -5.34 -22.44
CA ASP A 27 20.86 -6.59 -22.43
C ASP A 27 19.60 -6.52 -21.52
N TYR A 28 19.19 -5.30 -21.14
CA TYR A 28 18.04 -4.98 -20.27
C TYR A 28 18.13 -5.52 -18.84
N LYS A 29 19.28 -6.02 -18.40
CA LYS A 29 19.47 -6.36 -16.99
C LYS A 29 19.63 -5.09 -16.17
N ARG A 30 18.99 -5.08 -14.99
CA ARG A 30 19.09 -3.98 -14.04
C ARG A 30 19.89 -4.44 -12.82
N ILE A 31 20.81 -3.58 -12.38
CA ILE A 31 21.49 -3.72 -11.10
C ILE A 31 21.33 -2.41 -10.32
N ASP A 32 20.83 -2.52 -9.11
CA ASP A 32 20.76 -1.43 -8.14
C ASP A 32 21.88 -1.70 -7.11
N LEU A 33 22.96 -0.93 -7.19
CA LEU A 33 24.13 -1.06 -6.31
C LEU A 33 24.04 -0.05 -5.18
N THR A 34 24.14 -0.52 -3.94
CA THR A 34 24.26 0.32 -2.76
C THR A 34 25.62 0.06 -2.12
N LEU A 35 26.44 1.11 -1.99
CA LEU A 35 27.69 1.10 -1.24
C LEU A 35 27.42 1.74 0.12
N ILE A 36 27.87 1.06 1.18
CA ILE A 36 27.76 1.58 2.56
C ILE A 36 29.13 1.53 3.23
N THR A 37 29.36 2.38 4.21
CA THR A 37 30.57 2.30 5.02
C THR A 37 30.48 1.11 5.99
N LYS A 38 31.61 0.47 6.31
CA LYS A 38 31.67 -0.68 7.25
C LYS A 38 31.03 -0.37 8.61
N LYS A 39 31.01 0.87 9.02
CA LYS A 39 30.39 1.36 10.26
C LYS A 39 28.90 0.99 10.34
N TYR A 40 28.17 0.99 9.22
CA TYR A 40 26.75 0.71 9.14
C TYR A 40 26.42 -0.74 8.76
N LEU A 41 27.42 -1.61 8.62
CA LEU A 41 27.20 -2.99 8.18
C LEU A 41 26.24 -3.75 9.10
N SER A 42 26.38 -3.63 10.42
CA SER A 42 25.51 -4.32 11.37
C SER A 42 24.06 -3.85 11.27
N GLU A 43 23.85 -2.55 11.14
CA GLU A 43 22.52 -1.95 10.93
C GLU A 43 21.93 -2.41 9.60
N TYR A 44 22.69 -2.39 8.52
CA TYR A 44 22.27 -2.84 7.20
C TYR A 44 21.87 -4.31 7.20
N LEU A 45 22.67 -5.20 7.80
CA LEU A 45 22.37 -6.63 7.92
C LEU A 45 21.09 -6.89 8.75
N SER A 46 20.81 -6.02 9.72
CA SER A 46 19.60 -6.11 10.53
C SER A 46 18.37 -5.44 9.90
N SER A 47 18.53 -4.60 8.88
CA SER A 47 17.45 -3.82 8.28
C SER A 47 16.50 -4.64 7.42
N ASP A 48 17.01 -5.68 6.73
CA ASP A 48 16.25 -6.50 5.80
C ASP A 48 16.46 -7.99 6.06
N SER A 49 15.38 -8.74 6.23
CA SER A 49 15.45 -10.19 6.40
C SER A 49 15.60 -10.96 5.08
N LEU A 50 15.39 -10.31 3.92
CA LEU A 50 15.56 -10.92 2.60
C LEU A 50 17.02 -10.86 2.07
N LEU A 51 17.94 -10.32 2.86
CA LEU A 51 19.34 -10.25 2.48
C LEU A 51 19.93 -11.64 2.23
N LYS A 52 20.71 -11.78 1.16
CA LYS A 52 21.51 -12.97 0.89
C LYS A 52 22.98 -12.59 0.80
N ILE A 53 23.81 -13.18 1.65
CA ILE A 53 25.24 -12.98 1.61
C ILE A 53 25.83 -13.78 0.44
N LEU A 54 26.44 -13.09 -0.51
CA LEU A 54 27.10 -13.72 -1.66
C LEU A 54 28.58 -13.93 -1.44
N LEU A 55 29.22 -13.03 -0.68
CA LEU A 55 30.64 -13.08 -0.38
C LEU A 55 30.91 -12.32 0.92
N ASP A 56 31.57 -12.97 1.86
CA ASP A 56 32.10 -12.38 3.10
C ASP A 56 33.60 -12.63 3.18
N LYS A 57 34.42 -11.64 2.77
CA LYS A 57 35.86 -11.74 2.76
C LYS A 57 36.49 -11.56 4.14
N ASP A 58 35.79 -10.86 5.01
CA ASP A 58 36.29 -10.45 6.32
C ASP A 58 35.74 -11.35 7.45
N ASN A 59 34.87 -12.33 7.12
CA ASN A 59 34.19 -13.25 8.04
C ASN A 59 33.46 -12.51 9.17
N VAL A 60 32.71 -11.47 8.80
CA VAL A 60 32.00 -10.59 9.75
C VAL A 60 30.52 -10.94 9.89
N VAL A 61 30.00 -11.84 9.06
CA VAL A 61 28.59 -12.26 9.05
C VAL A 61 28.44 -13.60 9.75
N ASP A 62 27.39 -13.75 10.57
CA ASP A 62 27.05 -15.03 11.18
C ASP A 62 26.75 -16.09 10.10
N ASN A 63 27.40 -17.26 10.21
CA ASN A 63 27.19 -18.39 9.29
C ASN A 63 25.77 -18.95 9.32
N ASN A 64 24.97 -18.65 10.35
CA ASN A 64 23.59 -19.06 10.47
C ASN A 64 22.59 -18.08 9.82
N PHE A 65 23.07 -17.07 9.11
CA PHE A 65 22.20 -16.11 8.43
C PHE A 65 21.43 -16.80 7.30
N SER A 66 20.09 -16.88 7.47
CA SER A 66 19.18 -17.45 6.48
C SER A 66 18.15 -16.39 6.08
N PRO A 67 18.06 -16.04 4.80
CA PRO A 67 17.07 -15.06 4.34
C PRO A 67 15.64 -15.60 4.51
N ASP A 68 14.74 -14.75 5.03
CA ASP A 68 13.31 -14.99 5.07
C ASP A 68 12.53 -13.69 4.81
N ASP A 69 11.22 -13.78 4.66
CA ASP A 69 10.36 -12.62 4.42
C ASP A 69 9.56 -12.17 5.64
N SER A 70 9.87 -12.68 6.83
CA SER A 70 9.09 -12.46 8.06
C SER A 70 8.96 -10.99 8.45
N LYS A 71 9.95 -10.15 8.14
CA LYS A 71 9.90 -8.69 8.38
C LYS A 71 8.84 -7.98 7.52
N TYR A 72 8.42 -8.60 6.43
CA TYR A 72 7.44 -8.06 5.49
C TYR A 72 6.06 -8.67 5.66
N TRP A 73 5.89 -9.54 6.66
CA TRP A 73 4.58 -10.09 6.96
C TRP A 73 3.60 -9.01 7.38
N LEU A 74 2.38 -9.19 6.95
CA LEU A 74 1.29 -8.28 7.30
C LEU A 74 1.07 -8.29 8.82
N LYS A 75 1.00 -7.10 9.42
CA LYS A 75 0.64 -6.98 10.83
C LYS A 75 -0.86 -7.12 11.00
N GLU A 76 -1.25 -7.93 11.99
CA GLU A 76 -2.65 -8.07 12.39
C GLU A 76 -3.22 -6.71 12.82
N PRO A 77 -4.46 -6.37 12.40
CA PRO A 77 -5.09 -5.15 12.83
C PRO A 77 -5.50 -5.23 14.31
N TYR A 78 -5.35 -4.14 15.02
CA TYR A 78 -5.95 -3.91 16.34
C TYR A 78 -6.91 -2.72 16.26
N GLN A 79 -7.84 -2.60 17.20
CA GLN A 79 -8.96 -1.65 17.13
C GLN A 79 -8.53 -0.25 16.66
N LYS A 80 -7.51 0.35 17.28
CA LYS A 80 -7.10 1.71 16.93
C LYS A 80 -6.63 1.82 15.48
N LEU A 81 -5.84 0.87 14.98
CA LEU A 81 -5.34 0.90 13.59
C LEU A 81 -6.49 0.68 12.60
N PHE A 82 -7.44 -0.19 12.94
CA PHE A 82 -8.65 -0.43 12.18
C PHE A 82 -9.52 0.84 12.08
N ASP A 83 -9.74 1.52 13.22
CA ASP A 83 -10.50 2.77 13.27
C ASP A 83 -9.82 3.89 12.47
N GLU A 84 -8.49 3.99 12.54
CA GLU A 84 -7.71 4.96 11.76
C GLU A 84 -7.86 4.72 10.25
N CYS A 85 -7.81 3.47 9.80
CA CYS A 85 -8.02 3.11 8.38
C CYS A 85 -9.44 3.49 7.91
N ILE A 86 -10.46 3.20 8.71
CA ILE A 86 -11.86 3.54 8.43
C ILE A 86 -12.04 5.05 8.36
N ASN A 87 -11.50 5.76 9.36
CA ASN A 87 -11.62 7.21 9.43
C ASN A 87 -10.94 7.88 8.23
N GLU A 88 -9.73 7.46 7.88
CA GLU A 88 -9.01 8.01 6.73
C GLU A 88 -9.77 7.77 5.43
N PHE A 89 -10.27 6.55 5.22
CA PHE A 89 -11.05 6.23 4.02
C PHE A 89 -12.27 7.14 3.87
N TYR A 90 -13.12 7.23 4.90
CA TYR A 90 -14.36 8.00 4.80
C TYR A 90 -14.11 9.51 4.80
N TRP A 91 -13.14 9.99 5.56
CA TRP A 91 -12.78 11.40 5.58
C TRP A 91 -12.28 11.87 4.21
N VAL A 92 -11.35 11.14 3.61
CA VAL A 92 -10.77 11.46 2.31
C VAL A 92 -11.79 11.30 1.18
N SER A 93 -12.75 10.38 1.30
CA SER A 93 -13.88 10.28 0.37
C SER A 93 -14.63 11.60 0.20
N THR A 94 -14.74 12.41 1.26
CA THR A 94 -15.33 13.75 1.18
C THR A 94 -14.48 14.72 0.34
N TYR A 95 -13.15 14.56 0.34
CA TYR A 95 -12.25 15.39 -0.47
C TYR A 95 -12.36 15.07 -1.95
N VAL A 96 -12.54 13.80 -2.32
CA VAL A 96 -12.85 13.42 -3.70
C VAL A 96 -14.07 14.18 -4.20
N MET A 97 -15.17 14.17 -3.44
CA MET A 97 -16.40 14.87 -3.83
C MET A 97 -16.23 16.39 -3.85
N LYS A 98 -15.54 16.98 -2.88
CA LYS A 98 -15.20 18.43 -2.90
C LYS A 98 -14.40 18.81 -4.15
N GLY A 99 -13.44 17.97 -4.55
CA GLY A 99 -12.68 18.16 -5.78
C GLY A 99 -13.57 18.14 -7.03
N LEU A 100 -14.47 17.17 -7.13
CA LEU A 100 -15.42 17.08 -8.24
C LEU A 100 -16.38 18.28 -8.29
N TRP A 101 -16.96 18.70 -7.16
CA TRP A 101 -17.84 19.88 -7.11
C TRP A 101 -17.17 21.19 -7.48
N ARG A 102 -15.85 21.29 -7.27
CA ARG A 102 -15.03 22.46 -7.61
C ARG A 102 -14.39 22.36 -9.00
N ASN A 103 -14.69 21.27 -9.75
CA ASN A 103 -14.08 20.99 -11.03
C ASN A 103 -12.53 20.84 -10.97
N GLN A 104 -12.03 20.34 -9.84
CA GLN A 104 -10.61 20.08 -9.56
C GLN A 104 -10.30 18.60 -9.79
N LEU A 105 -10.23 18.20 -11.05
CA LEU A 105 -10.21 16.79 -11.43
C LEU A 105 -8.97 16.04 -10.92
N LEU A 106 -7.78 16.65 -11.02
CA LEU A 106 -6.53 16.03 -10.54
C LEU A 106 -6.54 15.86 -9.01
N TYR A 107 -7.02 16.86 -8.28
CA TYR A 107 -7.19 16.79 -6.84
C TYR A 107 -8.14 15.64 -6.43
N ALA A 108 -9.30 15.53 -7.10
CA ALA A 108 -10.25 14.45 -6.83
C ALA A 108 -9.66 13.07 -7.11
N PHE A 109 -8.92 12.92 -8.21
CA PHE A 109 -8.30 11.65 -8.60
C PHE A 109 -7.19 11.22 -7.62
N ASP A 110 -6.38 12.17 -7.16
CA ASP A 110 -5.31 11.91 -6.20
C ASP A 110 -5.87 11.44 -4.86
N HIS A 111 -6.91 12.10 -4.34
CA HIS A 111 -7.59 11.67 -3.12
C HIS A 111 -8.33 10.33 -3.28
N LEU A 112 -8.81 10.00 -4.48
CA LEU A 112 -9.36 8.67 -4.76
C LEU A 112 -8.28 7.57 -4.63
N ASN A 113 -7.02 7.87 -4.97
CA ASN A 113 -5.91 6.94 -4.76
C ASN A 113 -5.66 6.70 -3.27
N ILE A 114 -5.73 7.75 -2.42
CA ILE A 114 -5.59 7.60 -0.96
C ILE A 114 -6.71 6.69 -0.42
N CYS A 115 -7.97 6.91 -0.84
CA CYS A 115 -9.06 5.99 -0.47
C CYS A 115 -8.76 4.54 -0.88
N ARG A 116 -8.18 4.34 -2.07
CA ARG A 116 -7.82 3.00 -2.56
C ARG A 116 -6.71 2.36 -1.76
N GLU A 117 -5.75 3.13 -1.25
CA GLU A 117 -4.72 2.62 -0.34
C GLU A 117 -5.34 2.04 0.93
N MET A 118 -6.33 2.72 1.51
CA MET A 118 -7.08 2.21 2.68
C MET A 118 -7.90 0.96 2.33
N LEU A 119 -8.52 0.91 1.15
CA LEU A 119 -9.20 -0.30 0.67
C LEU A 119 -8.24 -1.48 0.51
N LEU A 120 -7.05 -1.24 -0.07
CA LEU A 120 -6.04 -2.28 -0.24
C LEU A 120 -5.53 -2.81 1.12
N LEU A 121 -5.36 -1.93 2.10
CA LEU A 121 -4.99 -2.32 3.46
C LEU A 121 -6.09 -3.17 4.11
N MET A 122 -7.35 -2.76 4.01
CA MET A 122 -8.50 -3.51 4.54
C MET A 122 -8.63 -4.88 3.88
N LEU A 123 -8.47 -4.97 2.55
CA LEU A 123 -8.43 -6.22 1.80
C LEU A 123 -7.24 -7.11 2.24
N ALA A 124 -6.07 -6.49 2.48
CA ALA A 124 -4.91 -7.25 2.96
C ALA A 124 -5.18 -7.86 4.34
N TRP A 125 -5.83 -7.15 5.26
CA TRP A 125 -6.24 -7.72 6.55
C TRP A 125 -7.25 -8.85 6.39
N ASP A 126 -8.24 -8.68 5.53
CA ASP A 126 -9.23 -9.73 5.25
C ASP A 126 -8.59 -11.02 4.75
N LYS A 127 -7.62 -10.92 3.82
CA LYS A 127 -6.91 -12.09 3.27
C LYS A 127 -5.81 -12.58 4.22
N GLY A 128 -5.15 -11.67 4.94
CA GLY A 128 -4.11 -12.00 5.91
C GLY A 128 -4.62 -12.86 7.06
N HIS A 129 -5.85 -12.65 7.53
CA HIS A 129 -6.48 -13.47 8.57
C HIS A 129 -6.50 -14.96 8.19
N LEU A 130 -6.80 -15.31 6.93
CA LEU A 130 -6.81 -16.69 6.43
C LEU A 130 -5.42 -17.32 6.38
N LEU A 131 -4.36 -16.56 6.54
CA LEU A 131 -2.96 -16.94 6.43
C LEU A 131 -2.19 -16.69 7.76
N ASP A 132 -2.92 -16.57 8.88
CA ASP A 132 -2.35 -16.24 10.19
C ASP A 132 -1.42 -15.01 10.16
N TYR A 133 -1.69 -14.07 9.25
CA TYR A 133 -0.88 -12.88 8.96
C TYR A 133 0.57 -13.16 8.55
N LYS A 134 0.94 -14.43 8.31
CA LYS A 134 2.27 -14.85 7.86
C LYS A 134 2.39 -14.77 6.34
N VAL A 135 2.10 -13.59 5.81
CA VAL A 135 2.06 -13.34 4.36
C VAL A 135 2.68 -11.99 4.02
N ASN A 136 3.44 -11.98 2.95
CA ASN A 136 4.00 -10.79 2.33
C ASN A 136 3.28 -10.54 0.99
N PHE A 137 2.40 -9.53 0.95
CA PHE A 137 1.71 -9.16 -0.30
C PHE A 137 2.59 -8.36 -1.28
N GLY A 138 3.86 -8.15 -0.94
CA GLY A 138 4.82 -7.41 -1.76
C GLY A 138 4.59 -5.89 -1.77
N LYS A 139 5.53 -5.17 -2.36
CA LYS A 139 5.42 -3.71 -2.48
C LYS A 139 4.15 -3.33 -3.26
N ASN A 140 3.38 -2.37 -2.75
CA ASN A 140 2.11 -1.90 -3.32
C ASN A 140 1.07 -3.02 -3.50
N TYR A 141 1.08 -4.04 -2.61
CA TYR A 141 0.14 -5.15 -2.63
C TYR A 141 0.12 -5.96 -3.95
N LYS A 142 1.25 -6.03 -4.68
CA LYS A 142 1.33 -6.65 -6.01
C LYS A 142 0.94 -8.14 -6.06
N TYR A 143 0.93 -8.83 -4.91
CA TYR A 143 0.54 -10.24 -4.81
C TYR A 143 -0.84 -10.44 -4.16
N LEU A 144 -1.53 -9.36 -3.76
CA LEU A 144 -2.81 -9.45 -3.05
C LEU A 144 -3.90 -10.15 -3.90
N THR A 145 -3.94 -9.85 -5.20
CA THR A 145 -4.92 -10.45 -6.12
C THR A 145 -4.82 -11.97 -6.24
N ASN A 146 -3.65 -12.56 -5.93
CA ASN A 146 -3.49 -14.02 -5.92
C ASN A 146 -4.32 -14.71 -4.81
N HIS A 147 -4.80 -13.94 -3.83
CA HIS A 147 -5.58 -14.39 -2.68
C HIS A 147 -7.04 -13.93 -2.73
N MET A 148 -7.46 -13.33 -3.82
CA MET A 148 -8.81 -12.80 -4.03
C MET A 148 -9.63 -13.73 -4.91
N SER A 149 -10.94 -13.78 -4.65
CA SER A 149 -11.90 -14.35 -5.60
C SER A 149 -11.98 -13.47 -6.86
N LYS A 150 -12.47 -14.06 -7.97
CA LYS A 150 -12.66 -13.29 -9.21
C LYS A 150 -13.64 -12.14 -9.07
N SER A 151 -14.63 -12.27 -8.20
CA SER A 151 -15.58 -11.20 -7.88
C SER A 151 -14.89 -10.04 -7.17
N GLU A 152 -14.08 -10.32 -6.14
CA GLU A 152 -13.33 -9.30 -5.41
C GLU A 152 -12.31 -8.59 -6.31
N GLU A 153 -11.61 -9.34 -7.14
CA GLU A 153 -10.68 -8.78 -8.12
C GLU A 153 -11.40 -7.83 -9.07
N ASN A 154 -12.57 -8.22 -9.61
CA ASN A 154 -13.37 -7.37 -10.48
C ASN A 154 -13.87 -6.12 -9.76
N ASN A 155 -14.28 -6.24 -8.49
CA ASN A 155 -14.67 -5.10 -7.67
C ASN A 155 -13.49 -4.15 -7.48
N LEU A 156 -12.32 -4.65 -7.14
CA LEU A 156 -11.10 -3.84 -7.01
C LEU A 156 -10.74 -3.13 -8.32
N ILE A 157 -10.72 -3.85 -9.46
CA ILE A 157 -10.45 -3.26 -10.78
C ILE A 157 -11.45 -2.15 -11.09
N SER A 158 -12.71 -2.31 -10.73
CA SER A 158 -13.75 -1.30 -10.98
C SER A 158 -13.56 0.02 -10.20
N THR A 159 -12.62 0.04 -9.24
CA THR A 159 -12.24 1.25 -8.49
C THR A 159 -11.18 2.11 -9.21
N TYR A 160 -10.69 1.67 -10.37
CA TYR A 160 -9.69 2.38 -11.19
C TYR A 160 -10.37 3.05 -12.38
N PRO A 161 -10.78 4.32 -12.26
CA PRO A 161 -11.48 5.02 -13.34
C PRO A 161 -10.53 5.59 -14.38
N THR A 162 -11.06 5.92 -15.54
CA THR A 162 -10.45 6.92 -16.41
C THR A 162 -10.54 8.31 -15.76
N LEU A 163 -9.62 9.21 -16.14
CA LEU A 163 -9.53 10.55 -15.57
C LEU A 163 -10.66 11.46 -16.11
N ASN A 164 -11.87 11.23 -15.66
CA ASN A 164 -13.02 12.12 -15.89
C ASN A 164 -13.95 12.12 -14.66
N SER A 165 -14.71 13.19 -14.51
CA SER A 165 -15.53 13.45 -13.33
C SER A 165 -16.58 12.36 -13.07
N SER A 166 -17.27 11.90 -14.12
CA SER A 166 -18.30 10.87 -14.01
C SER A 166 -17.73 9.54 -13.56
N GLU A 167 -16.61 9.12 -14.16
CA GLU A 167 -15.99 7.83 -13.83
C GLU A 167 -15.33 7.85 -12.44
N ILE A 168 -14.71 8.96 -12.02
CA ILE A 168 -14.18 9.13 -10.66
C ILE A 168 -15.32 9.01 -9.64
N LYS A 169 -16.46 9.67 -9.89
CA LYS A 169 -17.63 9.59 -9.01
C LYS A 169 -18.18 8.18 -8.90
N LYS A 170 -18.36 7.48 -10.03
CA LYS A 170 -18.82 6.08 -10.05
C LYS A 170 -17.86 5.14 -9.31
N SER A 171 -16.56 5.34 -9.51
CA SER A 171 -15.53 4.55 -8.83
C SER A 171 -15.54 4.77 -7.33
N LEU A 172 -15.70 6.01 -6.87
CA LEU A 172 -15.82 6.32 -5.45
C LEU A 172 -17.02 5.58 -4.83
N TYR A 173 -18.17 5.60 -5.50
CA TYR A 173 -19.36 4.92 -4.99
C TYR A 173 -19.17 3.41 -4.88
N LYS A 174 -18.60 2.78 -5.90
CA LYS A 174 -18.27 1.34 -5.85
C LYS A 174 -17.28 1.05 -4.74
N MET A 175 -16.28 1.90 -4.58
CA MET A 175 -15.26 1.76 -3.56
C MET A 175 -15.83 1.85 -2.15
N ILE A 176 -16.76 2.78 -1.90
CA ILE A 176 -17.43 2.96 -0.59
C ILE A 176 -18.23 1.71 -0.22
N ILE A 177 -18.99 1.13 -1.16
CA ILE A 177 -19.74 -0.10 -0.91
C ILE A 177 -18.76 -1.25 -0.61
N PHE A 178 -17.78 -1.44 -1.46
CA PHE A 178 -16.83 -2.53 -1.33
C PHE A 178 -15.99 -2.42 -0.05
N PHE A 179 -15.59 -1.20 0.33
CA PHE A 179 -14.88 -0.96 1.58
C PHE A 179 -15.72 -1.31 2.80
N ASP A 180 -17.00 -0.92 2.84
CA ASP A 180 -17.91 -1.24 3.94
C ASP A 180 -18.10 -2.76 4.08
N ASP A 181 -18.29 -3.48 2.97
CA ASP A 181 -18.45 -4.94 2.97
C ASP A 181 -17.20 -5.65 3.51
N ILE A 182 -16.00 -5.23 3.08
CA ILE A 182 -14.74 -5.81 3.57
C ILE A 182 -14.47 -5.40 5.02
N THR A 183 -14.81 -4.17 5.42
CA THR A 183 -14.67 -3.70 6.81
C THR A 183 -15.50 -4.57 7.76
N LYS A 184 -16.74 -4.91 7.41
CA LYS A 184 -17.57 -5.84 8.18
C LYS A 184 -16.92 -7.23 8.28
N SER A 185 -16.40 -7.74 7.17
CA SER A 185 -15.70 -9.03 7.15
C SER A 185 -14.48 -9.04 8.08
N VAL A 186 -13.66 -7.98 8.06
CA VAL A 186 -12.50 -7.85 8.95
C VAL A 186 -12.92 -7.70 10.41
N SER A 187 -13.95 -6.89 10.68
CA SER A 187 -14.54 -6.72 12.03
C SER A 187 -14.94 -8.06 12.62
N ASP A 188 -15.69 -8.87 11.86
CA ASP A 188 -16.16 -10.19 12.30
C ASP A 188 -15.02 -11.19 12.51
N LYS A 189 -14.03 -11.21 11.60
CA LYS A 189 -12.89 -12.15 11.64
C LYS A 189 -11.90 -11.85 12.75
N CYS A 190 -11.69 -10.57 13.07
CA CYS A 190 -10.67 -10.12 14.01
C CYS A 190 -11.24 -9.69 15.37
N ASP A 191 -12.55 -9.91 15.60
CA ASP A 191 -13.25 -9.50 16.83
C ASP A 191 -13.08 -7.99 17.13
N LEU A 192 -13.20 -7.16 16.07
CA LEU A 192 -13.10 -5.70 16.14
C LEU A 192 -14.48 -5.05 16.09
N ILE A 193 -14.63 -3.88 16.67
CA ILE A 193 -15.90 -3.15 16.72
C ILE A 193 -16.04 -2.26 15.47
N TYR A 194 -17.12 -2.41 14.72
CA TYR A 194 -17.51 -1.55 13.61
C TYR A 194 -19.00 -1.22 13.66
N ASP A 195 -19.37 0.05 13.79
CA ASP A 195 -20.77 0.48 13.92
C ASP A 195 -21.40 1.02 12.62
N GLY A 196 -20.62 1.20 11.57
CA GLY A 196 -21.08 1.67 10.26
C GLY A 196 -21.57 3.13 10.20
N LYS A 197 -21.44 3.92 11.28
CA LYS A 197 -21.92 5.31 11.30
C LYS A 197 -21.28 6.18 10.23
N GLN A 198 -19.94 6.11 10.11
CA GLN A 198 -19.22 6.91 9.13
C GLN A 198 -19.62 6.56 7.69
N TYR A 199 -19.89 5.30 7.40
CA TYR A 199 -20.44 4.88 6.10
C TYR A 199 -21.76 5.58 5.80
N LEU A 200 -22.71 5.58 6.74
CA LEU A 200 -24.02 6.20 6.55
C LEU A 200 -23.90 7.73 6.39
N GLU A 201 -23.07 8.37 7.19
CA GLU A 201 -22.86 9.83 7.12
C GLU A 201 -22.22 10.25 5.79
N VAL A 202 -21.21 9.52 5.33
CA VAL A 202 -20.55 9.82 4.05
C VAL A 202 -21.50 9.56 2.89
N LYS A 203 -22.26 8.46 2.87
CA LYS A 203 -23.29 8.22 1.85
C LYS A 203 -24.25 9.40 1.73
N LYS A 204 -24.76 9.89 2.86
CA LYS A 204 -25.64 11.05 2.89
C LYS A 204 -24.95 12.31 2.36
N TYR A 205 -23.73 12.56 2.80
CA TYR A 205 -22.95 13.75 2.40
C TYR A 205 -22.68 13.81 0.89
N ILE A 206 -22.34 12.68 0.27
CA ILE A 206 -22.02 12.62 -1.17
C ILE A 206 -23.26 12.49 -2.06
N GLY A 207 -24.46 12.42 -1.48
CA GLY A 207 -25.71 12.28 -2.22
C GLY A 207 -25.87 10.92 -2.89
N PHE A 208 -25.40 9.85 -2.25
CA PHE A 208 -25.42 8.49 -2.79
C PHE A 208 -26.84 7.97 -3.04
N ASP A 209 -27.80 8.35 -2.19
CA ASP A 209 -29.18 7.87 -2.23
C ASP A 209 -30.05 8.52 -3.36
N TYR A 210 -29.50 9.48 -4.10
CA TYR A 210 -30.19 10.18 -5.20
C TYR A 210 -29.78 9.67 -6.60
N ILE A 211 -29.09 8.53 -6.67
CA ILE A 211 -28.64 7.94 -7.93
C ILE A 211 -29.35 6.59 -8.09
N ASN A 212 -30.53 6.66 -8.71
CA ASN A 212 -31.21 5.51 -9.32
C ASN A 212 -30.89 5.48 -10.81
#